data_549ae9205470cba7eb0c8718fb8420c6
#
_entry.id   549ae9205470cba7eb0c8718fb8420c6
#
_cell.length_a   1.000
_cell.length_b   1.000
_cell.length_c   1.000
_cell.angle_alpha   90.00
_cell.angle_beta   90.00
_cell.angle_gamma   90.00
#
_symmetry.space_group_name_H-M   'P 1'
#
loop_
_entity.id
_entity.type
_entity.pdbx_description
1 polymer ?
#
loop_
_entity_poly.entity_id
_entity_poly.type
_entity_poly.pdbx_seq_one_letter_code
_entity_poly.pdbx_strand_id
1 'polypeptide(L)'
;MRPAVAARFLEFTRPLEGTVEYMYVDVKGLVTIGIGNLIDPIGVALALPFVKKVGGAATPAEITAEWTLIKDADNSKQLKTKGHTACTALTKLKLTDAAILDLCTQRLSSNELELKKVKEFKTFDEWPADAQLAMQSMAWAMGGAFAAGTLWPSFRAACATMDFDGAAANCKMNESGNPGLIPRNRADIHLFKNAAAVLAGEADKYYNRDTLYYPLVLLKPIVITP
;
A
#
# COMPACT_ATOMS: atom_id res chain seq x y z
N MET A 1 -9.76 -6.58 -8.53
CA MET A 1 -9.89 -6.08 -7.11
C MET A 1 -11.30 -5.58 -6.86
N ARG A 2 -11.87 -5.86 -5.68
CA ARG A 2 -13.23 -5.41 -5.31
C ARG A 2 -13.29 -3.89 -5.14
N PRO A 3 -14.39 -3.22 -5.55
CA PRO A 3 -14.50 -1.76 -5.47
C PRO A 3 -14.30 -1.20 -4.06
N ALA A 4 -14.78 -1.91 -3.02
CA ALA A 4 -14.62 -1.49 -1.62
C ALA A 4 -13.15 -1.37 -1.20
N VAL A 5 -12.25 -2.20 -1.74
CA VAL A 5 -10.81 -2.15 -1.46
C VAL A 5 -10.20 -0.88 -2.05
N ALA A 6 -10.48 -0.59 -3.34
CA ALA A 6 -9.96 0.61 -3.98
C ALA A 6 -10.45 1.89 -3.27
N ALA A 7 -11.73 1.93 -2.90
CA ALA A 7 -12.34 3.08 -2.22
C ALA A 7 -11.76 3.36 -0.82
N ARG A 8 -11.32 2.32 -0.09
CA ARG A 8 -10.91 2.44 1.31
C ARG A 8 -9.39 2.33 1.51
N PHE A 9 -8.63 1.95 0.49
CA PHE A 9 -7.19 1.71 0.63
C PHE A 9 -6.41 2.93 1.13
N LEU A 10 -6.70 4.11 0.60
CA LEU A 10 -6.00 5.33 1.01
C LEU A 10 -6.25 5.65 2.49
N GLU A 11 -7.48 5.51 2.96
CA GLU A 11 -7.84 5.68 4.37
C GLU A 11 -7.12 4.65 5.26
N PHE A 12 -7.07 3.40 4.82
CA PHE A 12 -6.38 2.32 5.51
C PHE A 12 -4.86 2.54 5.60
N THR A 13 -4.23 2.96 4.50
CA THR A 13 -2.76 3.02 4.41
C THR A 13 -2.15 4.31 4.99
N ARG A 14 -2.92 5.43 5.02
CA ARG A 14 -2.44 6.72 5.56
C ARG A 14 -1.81 6.63 6.96
N PRO A 15 -2.41 6.00 7.96
CA PRO A 15 -1.81 5.90 9.29
C PRO A 15 -0.57 5.00 9.34
N LEU A 16 -0.36 4.16 8.32
CA LEU A 16 0.77 3.23 8.24
C LEU A 16 1.97 3.83 7.52
N GLU A 17 1.74 4.67 6.51
CA GLU A 17 2.79 5.24 5.65
C GLU A 17 2.99 6.75 5.87
N GLY A 18 2.01 7.42 6.44
CA GLY A 18 1.95 8.88 6.39
C GLY A 18 1.53 9.39 5.02
N THR A 19 1.43 10.71 4.90
CA THR A 19 1.17 11.38 3.62
C THR A 19 2.03 12.64 3.55
N VAL A 20 2.84 12.76 2.50
CA VAL A 20 3.72 13.92 2.29
C VAL A 20 3.39 14.55 0.95
N GLU A 21 2.78 15.73 0.96
CA GLU A 21 2.32 16.40 -0.26
C GLU A 21 3.44 17.02 -1.12
N TYR A 22 4.65 17.11 -0.61
CA TYR A 22 5.83 17.70 -1.26
C TYR A 22 6.92 16.66 -1.51
N MET A 23 7.86 17.00 -2.38
CA MET A 23 9.00 16.12 -2.68
C MET A 23 9.92 15.96 -1.47
N TYR A 24 10.36 14.73 -1.22
CA TYR A 24 11.34 14.44 -0.16
C TYR A 24 12.27 13.31 -0.60
N VAL A 25 13.35 13.08 0.13
CA VAL A 25 14.26 11.97 -0.09
C VAL A 25 13.95 10.86 0.89
N ASP A 26 13.75 9.65 0.39
CA ASP A 26 13.58 8.45 1.20
C ASP A 26 14.91 7.95 1.78
N VAL A 27 14.86 6.91 2.62
CA VAL A 27 16.05 6.30 3.25
C VAL A 27 17.07 5.72 2.27
N LYS A 28 16.67 5.51 1.00
CA LYS A 28 17.55 5.03 -0.09
C LYS A 28 18.17 6.18 -0.90
N GLY A 29 17.84 7.43 -0.60
CA GLY A 29 18.28 8.59 -1.35
C GLY A 29 17.49 8.82 -2.64
N LEU A 30 16.26 8.32 -2.72
CA LEU A 30 15.38 8.45 -3.89
C LEU A 30 14.32 9.51 -3.64
N VAL A 31 14.01 10.32 -4.66
CA VAL A 31 12.98 11.35 -4.55
C VAL A 31 11.61 10.70 -4.56
N THR A 32 10.82 11.04 -3.54
CA THR A 32 9.56 10.38 -3.19
C THR A 32 8.51 11.44 -2.85
N ILE A 33 7.22 11.10 -2.97
CA ILE A 33 6.08 11.98 -2.66
C ILE A 33 4.86 11.15 -2.24
N GLY A 34 3.83 11.79 -1.71
CA GLY A 34 2.54 11.16 -1.42
C GLY A 34 2.61 10.18 -0.27
N ILE A 35 2.23 8.95 -0.51
CA ILE A 35 2.28 7.82 0.44
C ILE A 35 3.39 6.83 0.04
N GLY A 36 4.62 7.34 -0.08
CA GLY A 36 5.77 6.54 -0.51
C GLY A 36 5.81 6.27 -2.01
N ASN A 37 5.30 7.18 -2.82
CA ASN A 37 5.36 7.07 -4.28
C ASN A 37 6.71 7.55 -4.79
N LEU A 38 7.47 6.65 -5.41
CA LEU A 38 8.75 6.96 -6.03
C LEU A 38 8.54 7.84 -7.28
N ILE A 39 9.23 8.98 -7.33
CA ILE A 39 9.25 9.90 -8.46
C ILE A 39 10.69 10.17 -8.97
N ASP A 40 11.52 9.16 -8.82
CA ASP A 40 12.91 9.10 -9.32
C ASP A 40 12.97 7.96 -10.35
N PRO A 41 13.37 8.21 -11.62
CA PRO A 41 13.98 9.44 -12.13
C PRO A 41 13.01 10.59 -12.40
N ILE A 42 13.55 11.78 -12.66
CA ILE A 42 12.80 13.04 -12.84
C ILE A 42 11.65 12.97 -13.85
N GLY A 43 11.75 12.13 -14.87
CA GLY A 43 10.68 11.94 -15.86
C GLY A 43 9.33 11.53 -15.23
N VAL A 44 9.38 10.81 -14.10
CA VAL A 44 8.17 10.43 -13.35
C VAL A 44 7.55 11.66 -12.67
N ALA A 45 8.37 12.52 -12.08
CA ALA A 45 7.90 13.76 -11.46
C ALA A 45 7.28 14.72 -12.48
N LEU A 46 7.86 14.84 -13.68
CA LEU A 46 7.36 15.70 -14.74
C LEU A 46 5.96 15.29 -15.28
N ALA A 47 5.56 14.04 -15.08
CA ALA A 47 4.25 13.56 -15.47
C ALA A 47 3.15 13.90 -14.44
N LEU A 48 3.50 14.47 -13.28
CA LEU A 48 2.56 14.72 -12.20
C LEU A 48 2.04 16.17 -12.19
N PRO A 49 0.78 16.39 -11.78
CA PRO A 49 0.15 17.70 -11.79
C PRO A 49 0.53 18.51 -10.53
N PHE A 50 1.81 18.86 -10.42
CA PHE A 50 2.26 19.71 -9.33
C PHE A 50 1.61 21.10 -9.35
N VAL A 51 1.31 21.59 -8.15
CA VAL A 51 0.89 22.97 -7.94
C VAL A 51 1.86 23.68 -7.01
N LYS A 52 1.95 25.01 -7.13
CA LYS A 52 2.72 25.83 -6.18
C LYS A 52 1.98 25.92 -4.85
N LYS A 53 2.70 25.90 -3.72
CA LYS A 53 2.11 26.09 -2.39
C LYS A 53 1.35 27.39 -2.26
N VAL A 54 1.76 28.42 -3.02
CA VAL A 54 1.11 29.74 -3.08
C VAL A 54 -0.02 29.81 -4.13
N GLY A 55 -0.32 28.69 -4.81
CA GLY A 55 -1.37 28.58 -5.81
C GLY A 55 -0.88 28.62 -7.26
N GLY A 56 -1.65 28.02 -8.14
CA GLY A 56 -1.36 27.87 -9.57
C GLY A 56 -0.55 26.62 -9.92
N ALA A 57 -0.68 26.19 -11.17
CA ALA A 57 0.04 25.03 -11.70
C ALA A 57 1.56 25.30 -11.72
N ALA A 58 2.34 24.26 -11.46
CA ALA A 58 3.78 24.30 -11.64
C ALA A 58 4.15 24.03 -13.09
N THR A 59 5.18 24.74 -13.58
CA THR A 59 5.75 24.48 -14.90
C THR A 59 6.76 23.33 -14.85
N PRO A 60 7.05 22.66 -15.98
CA PRO A 60 8.09 21.64 -16.04
C PRO A 60 9.47 22.13 -15.54
N ALA A 61 9.82 23.39 -15.80
CA ALA A 61 11.05 24.00 -15.32
C ALA A 61 11.09 24.14 -13.80
N GLU A 62 9.98 24.54 -13.17
CA GLU A 62 9.85 24.63 -11.71
C GLU A 62 9.94 23.24 -11.06
N ILE A 63 9.27 22.21 -11.65
CA ILE A 63 9.35 20.82 -11.18
C ILE A 63 10.79 20.30 -11.27
N THR A 64 11.46 20.53 -12.40
CA THR A 64 12.86 20.12 -12.60
C THR A 64 13.78 20.78 -11.58
N ALA A 65 13.65 22.09 -11.38
CA ALA A 65 14.48 22.84 -10.46
C ALA A 65 14.31 22.34 -9.01
N GLU A 66 13.08 22.11 -8.56
CA GLU A 66 12.84 21.62 -7.20
C GLU A 66 13.29 20.15 -7.01
N TRP A 67 13.01 19.28 -8.00
CA TRP A 67 13.47 17.89 -7.95
C TRP A 67 14.99 17.80 -7.85
N THR A 68 15.72 18.58 -8.69
CA THR A 68 17.18 18.65 -8.67
C THR A 68 17.69 19.19 -7.34
N LEU A 69 17.07 20.27 -6.84
CA LEU A 69 17.43 20.85 -5.54
C LEU A 69 17.32 19.82 -4.40
N ILE A 70 16.25 19.03 -4.37
CA ILE A 70 16.04 17.99 -3.36
C ILE A 70 17.06 16.86 -3.51
N LYS A 71 17.32 16.41 -4.74
CA LYS A 71 18.29 15.35 -5.04
C LYS A 71 19.72 15.75 -4.66
N ASP A 72 20.13 16.96 -5.03
CA ASP A 72 21.48 17.48 -4.74
C ASP A 72 21.65 17.81 -3.24
N ALA A 73 20.60 18.28 -2.59
CA ALA A 73 20.64 18.56 -1.16
C ALA A 73 20.81 17.28 -0.33
N ASP A 74 20.38 16.10 -0.79
CA ASP A 74 20.66 14.84 -0.11
C ASP A 74 22.17 14.56 -0.08
N ASN A 75 22.86 14.78 -1.19
CA ASN A 75 24.31 14.56 -1.29
C ASN A 75 25.10 15.42 -0.28
N SER A 76 24.69 16.67 -0.07
CA SER A 76 25.38 17.62 0.81
C SER A 76 24.89 17.64 2.25
N LYS A 77 23.59 17.36 2.50
CA LYS A 77 22.93 17.49 3.80
C LYS A 77 22.47 16.17 4.40
N GLN A 78 22.68 15.06 3.71
CA GLN A 78 22.23 13.71 4.10
C GLN A 78 20.74 13.68 4.49
N LEU A 79 19.88 14.24 3.65
CA LEU A 79 18.44 14.36 3.92
C LEU A 79 17.76 13.01 4.17
N LYS A 80 18.22 11.94 3.51
CA LYS A 80 17.76 10.56 3.69
C LYS A 80 17.82 10.05 5.13
N THR A 81 18.69 10.63 5.96
CA THR A 81 18.81 10.26 7.38
C THR A 81 17.97 11.12 8.31
N LYS A 82 17.40 12.23 7.79
CA LYS A 82 16.70 13.25 8.60
C LYS A 82 15.18 13.19 8.50
N GLY A 83 14.65 12.28 7.65
CA GLY A 83 13.23 12.17 7.37
C GLY A 83 12.66 13.28 6.49
N HIS A 84 11.41 13.11 6.05
CA HIS A 84 10.78 13.99 5.07
C HIS A 84 10.69 15.46 5.52
N THR A 85 10.53 15.72 6.82
CA THR A 85 10.39 17.09 7.36
C THR A 85 11.57 17.99 7.07
N ALA A 86 12.79 17.42 6.92
CA ALA A 86 13.97 18.17 6.56
C ALA A 86 13.91 18.78 5.14
N CYS A 87 13.03 18.25 4.29
CA CYS A 87 12.80 18.75 2.92
C CYS A 87 11.81 19.91 2.86
N THR A 88 11.00 20.14 3.91
CA THR A 88 9.90 21.11 3.91
C THR A 88 10.33 22.52 3.51
N ALA A 89 11.46 22.98 4.04
CA ALA A 89 11.99 24.33 3.78
C ALA A 89 12.55 24.50 2.35
N LEU A 90 12.83 23.39 1.65
CA LEU A 90 13.39 23.38 0.31
C LEU A 90 12.30 23.31 -0.78
N THR A 91 11.06 22.99 -0.40
CA THR A 91 9.96 22.72 -1.34
C THR A 91 8.99 23.90 -1.44
N LYS A 92 8.63 24.25 -2.65
CA LYS A 92 7.62 25.27 -3.01
C LYS A 92 6.43 24.64 -3.76
N LEU A 93 6.60 23.40 -4.20
CA LEU A 93 5.61 22.62 -4.95
C LEU A 93 4.97 21.57 -4.06
N LYS A 94 3.77 21.17 -4.46
CA LYS A 94 3.04 20.07 -3.81
C LYS A 94 2.09 19.38 -4.78
N LEU A 95 1.64 18.18 -4.44
CA LEU A 95 0.49 17.55 -5.05
C LEU A 95 -0.79 17.88 -4.25
N THR A 96 -1.91 17.93 -4.95
CA THR A 96 -3.23 18.00 -4.31
C THR A 96 -3.62 16.62 -3.77
N ASP A 97 -4.57 16.57 -2.84
CA ASP A 97 -5.12 15.30 -2.34
C ASP A 97 -5.68 14.42 -3.47
N ALA A 98 -6.31 15.02 -4.47
CA ALA A 98 -6.81 14.32 -5.65
C ALA A 98 -5.66 13.65 -6.43
N ALA A 99 -4.57 14.38 -6.68
CA ALA A 99 -3.40 13.82 -7.38
C ALA A 99 -2.72 12.70 -6.57
N ILE A 100 -2.69 12.81 -5.24
CA ILE A 100 -2.17 11.73 -4.36
C ILE A 100 -3.09 10.51 -4.42
N LEU A 101 -4.41 10.69 -4.45
CA LEU A 101 -5.37 9.60 -4.63
C LEU A 101 -5.20 8.89 -5.97
N ASP A 102 -4.98 9.65 -7.06
CA ASP A 102 -4.73 9.10 -8.39
C ASP A 102 -3.46 8.26 -8.42
N LEU A 103 -2.37 8.75 -7.82
CA LEU A 103 -1.11 7.99 -7.66
C LEU A 103 -1.32 6.69 -6.87
N CYS A 104 -2.10 6.76 -5.80
CA CYS A 104 -2.46 5.60 -5.00
C CYS A 104 -3.20 4.56 -5.84
N THR A 105 -4.22 4.99 -6.59
CA THR A 105 -5.03 4.12 -7.45
C THR A 105 -4.22 3.47 -8.56
N GLN A 106 -3.32 4.22 -9.20
CA GLN A 106 -2.41 3.68 -10.21
C GLN A 106 -1.48 2.60 -9.63
N ARG A 107 -0.91 2.85 -8.44
CA ARG A 107 -0.04 1.87 -7.78
C ARG A 107 -0.80 0.62 -7.35
N LEU A 108 -2.04 0.76 -6.85
CA LEU A 108 -2.90 -0.39 -6.52
C LEU A 108 -3.16 -1.25 -7.76
N SER A 109 -3.49 -0.63 -8.89
CA SER A 109 -3.71 -1.34 -10.15
C SER A 109 -2.45 -2.06 -10.63
N SER A 110 -1.29 -1.41 -10.53
CA SER A 110 0.01 -2.03 -10.85
C SER A 110 0.32 -3.20 -9.93
N ASN A 111 0.13 -3.06 -8.62
CA ASN A 111 0.33 -4.14 -7.66
C ASN A 111 -0.60 -5.33 -7.96
N GLU A 112 -1.88 -5.08 -8.29
CA GLU A 112 -2.83 -6.13 -8.64
C GLU A 112 -2.37 -6.93 -9.87
N LEU A 113 -1.86 -6.25 -10.88
CA LEU A 113 -1.32 -6.92 -12.08
C LEU A 113 -0.13 -7.82 -11.73
N GLU A 114 0.79 -7.36 -10.87
CA GLU A 114 1.93 -8.16 -10.44
C GLU A 114 1.51 -9.34 -9.56
N LEU A 115 0.58 -9.13 -8.63
CA LEU A 115 0.05 -10.19 -7.77
C LEU A 115 -0.61 -11.33 -8.59
N LYS A 116 -1.39 -10.97 -9.60
CA LYS A 116 -2.06 -11.96 -10.46
C LYS A 116 -1.13 -12.78 -11.35
N LYS A 117 0.15 -12.40 -11.50
CA LYS A 117 1.17 -13.23 -12.16
C LYS A 117 1.60 -14.42 -11.30
N VAL A 118 1.40 -14.37 -10.00
CA VAL A 118 1.71 -15.48 -9.08
C VAL A 118 0.60 -16.52 -9.20
N LYS A 119 0.97 -17.75 -9.61
CA LYS A 119 -0.02 -18.81 -9.92
C LYS A 119 -0.94 -19.16 -8.74
N GLU A 120 -0.43 -19.03 -7.51
CA GLU A 120 -1.17 -19.31 -6.27
C GLU A 120 -2.21 -18.24 -5.97
N PHE A 121 -2.13 -17.07 -6.61
CA PHE A 121 -3.08 -15.97 -6.45
C PHE A 121 -4.05 -15.85 -7.64
N LYS A 122 -4.14 -16.88 -8.49
CA LYS A 122 -5.01 -16.87 -9.69
C LYS A 122 -6.49 -16.60 -9.39
N THR A 123 -6.93 -16.95 -8.17
CA THR A 123 -8.30 -16.73 -7.68
C THR A 123 -8.46 -15.39 -6.93
N PHE A 124 -7.49 -14.48 -7.03
CA PHE A 124 -7.49 -13.20 -6.31
C PHE A 124 -8.81 -12.43 -6.46
N ASP A 125 -9.43 -12.44 -7.64
CA ASP A 125 -10.70 -11.74 -7.88
C ASP A 125 -11.90 -12.36 -7.12
N GLU A 126 -11.78 -13.62 -6.70
CA GLU A 126 -12.79 -14.33 -5.93
C GLU A 126 -12.66 -14.10 -4.41
N TRP A 127 -11.51 -13.57 -3.96
CA TRP A 127 -11.23 -13.39 -2.54
C TRP A 127 -12.17 -12.36 -1.91
N PRO A 128 -12.49 -12.50 -0.60
CA PRO A 128 -13.15 -11.46 0.16
C PRO A 128 -12.39 -10.12 0.12
N ALA A 129 -13.10 -9.01 0.24
CA ALA A 129 -12.51 -7.66 0.20
C ALA A 129 -11.42 -7.48 1.25
N ASP A 130 -11.60 -8.04 2.46
CA ASP A 130 -10.57 -7.99 3.53
C ASP A 130 -9.27 -8.69 3.09
N ALA A 131 -9.34 -9.89 2.47
CA ALA A 131 -8.14 -10.56 1.97
C ALA A 131 -7.45 -9.79 0.85
N GLN A 132 -8.21 -9.19 -0.07
CA GLN A 132 -7.64 -8.36 -1.12
C GLN A 132 -6.98 -7.10 -0.56
N LEU A 133 -7.55 -6.47 0.48
CA LEU A 133 -6.94 -5.32 1.14
C LEU A 133 -5.65 -5.71 1.85
N ALA A 134 -5.61 -6.85 2.58
CA ALA A 134 -4.40 -7.36 3.20
C ALA A 134 -3.29 -7.60 2.18
N MET A 135 -3.62 -8.25 1.06
CA MET A 135 -2.67 -8.50 -0.01
C MET A 135 -2.12 -7.21 -0.63
N GLN A 136 -2.98 -6.22 -0.87
CA GLN A 136 -2.55 -4.90 -1.36
C GLN A 136 -1.68 -4.15 -0.33
N SER A 137 -1.97 -4.30 0.97
CA SER A 137 -1.18 -3.75 2.05
C SER A 137 0.25 -4.34 2.06
N MET A 138 0.38 -5.66 1.95
CA MET A 138 1.67 -6.34 1.84
C MET A 138 2.43 -5.92 0.57
N ALA A 139 1.75 -5.89 -0.58
CA ALA A 139 2.31 -5.43 -1.84
C ALA A 139 2.76 -3.96 -1.80
N TRP A 140 2.06 -3.13 -1.03
CA TRP A 140 2.44 -1.73 -0.83
C TRP A 140 3.79 -1.61 -0.10
N ALA A 141 3.97 -2.39 0.96
CA ALA A 141 5.19 -2.36 1.78
C ALA A 141 6.39 -3.01 1.08
N MET A 142 6.17 -4.08 0.30
CA MET A 142 7.24 -4.93 -0.23
C MET A 142 7.41 -4.85 -1.75
N GLY A 143 6.48 -4.22 -2.46
CA GLY A 143 6.37 -4.25 -3.92
C GLY A 143 5.44 -5.36 -4.42
N GLY A 144 4.76 -5.14 -5.56
CA GLY A 144 3.76 -6.07 -6.10
C GLY A 144 4.27 -7.49 -6.40
N ALA A 145 5.57 -7.62 -6.67
CA ALA A 145 6.21 -8.90 -6.95
C ALA A 145 6.77 -9.62 -5.70
N PHE A 146 6.41 -9.21 -4.48
CA PHE A 146 7.02 -9.70 -3.24
C PHE A 146 6.92 -11.22 -3.04
N ALA A 147 5.88 -11.85 -3.57
CA ALA A 147 5.63 -13.29 -3.46
C ALA A 147 6.03 -14.07 -4.72
N ALA A 148 6.82 -13.45 -5.62
CA ALA A 148 7.29 -14.12 -6.82
C ALA A 148 8.34 -15.20 -6.52
N GLY A 149 8.49 -16.14 -7.44
CA GLY A 149 9.47 -17.22 -7.31
C GLY A 149 9.18 -18.20 -6.18
N THR A 150 10.14 -18.40 -5.28
CA THR A 150 10.05 -19.35 -4.15
C THR A 150 9.78 -18.64 -2.80
N LEU A 151 9.62 -17.33 -2.80
CA LEU A 151 9.38 -16.57 -1.57
C LEU A 151 7.99 -16.89 -1.00
N TRP A 152 7.86 -16.77 0.31
CA TRP A 152 6.59 -16.93 1.04
C TRP A 152 5.85 -18.26 0.78
N PRO A 153 6.51 -19.45 0.83
CA PRO A 153 5.90 -20.70 0.38
C PRO A 153 4.63 -21.08 1.16
N SER A 154 4.64 -20.99 2.49
CA SER A 154 3.48 -21.32 3.32
C SER A 154 2.32 -20.36 3.13
N PHE A 155 2.61 -19.05 3.02
CA PHE A 155 1.61 -18.04 2.74
C PHE A 155 0.95 -18.25 1.37
N ARG A 156 1.77 -18.48 0.33
CA ARG A 156 1.28 -18.77 -1.03
C ARG A 156 0.41 -20.03 -1.07
N ALA A 157 0.85 -21.12 -0.40
CA ALA A 157 0.07 -22.36 -0.34
C ALA A 157 -1.31 -22.14 0.31
N ALA A 158 -1.38 -21.39 1.40
CA ALA A 158 -2.65 -21.01 2.03
C ALA A 158 -3.53 -20.18 1.09
N CYS A 159 -2.97 -19.16 0.44
CA CYS A 159 -3.70 -18.34 -0.51
C CYS A 159 -4.24 -19.11 -1.72
N ALA A 160 -3.50 -20.12 -2.21
CA ALA A 160 -3.89 -20.95 -3.35
C ALA A 160 -5.21 -21.71 -3.12
N THR A 161 -5.51 -22.03 -1.87
CA THR A 161 -6.73 -22.75 -1.44
C THR A 161 -7.74 -21.84 -0.73
N MET A 162 -7.49 -20.52 -0.70
CA MET A 162 -8.26 -19.55 0.08
C MET A 162 -8.35 -19.90 1.58
N ASP A 163 -7.32 -20.58 2.11
CA ASP A 163 -7.16 -20.78 3.56
C ASP A 163 -6.62 -19.48 4.18
N PHE A 164 -7.55 -18.57 4.51
CA PHE A 164 -7.17 -17.27 5.06
C PHE A 164 -6.78 -17.31 6.55
N ASP A 165 -7.06 -18.38 7.29
CA ASP A 165 -6.45 -18.60 8.60
C ASP A 165 -4.97 -18.96 8.45
N GLY A 166 -4.66 -19.84 7.52
CA GLY A 166 -3.28 -20.15 7.15
C GLY A 166 -2.53 -18.94 6.59
N ALA A 167 -3.19 -18.10 5.78
CA ALA A 167 -2.62 -16.85 5.31
C ALA A 167 -2.33 -15.89 6.48
N ALA A 168 -3.25 -15.72 7.42
CA ALA A 168 -3.07 -14.90 8.63
C ALA A 168 -1.87 -15.37 9.49
N ALA A 169 -1.68 -16.68 9.59
CA ALA A 169 -0.57 -17.26 10.35
C ALA A 169 0.80 -17.05 9.68
N ASN A 170 0.82 -16.81 8.35
CA ASN A 170 2.05 -16.77 7.54
C ASN A 170 2.30 -15.42 6.83
N CYS A 171 1.46 -14.39 7.02
CA CYS A 171 1.59 -13.09 6.34
C CYS A 171 2.57 -12.11 7.02
N LYS A 172 3.08 -12.45 8.20
CA LYS A 172 3.87 -11.51 9.00
C LYS A 172 5.20 -11.14 8.33
N MET A 173 5.36 -9.87 7.96
CA MET A 173 6.60 -9.30 7.46
C MET A 173 7.63 -9.17 8.60
N ASN A 174 8.93 -9.24 8.25
CA ASN A 174 10.02 -9.13 9.22
C ASN A 174 10.07 -7.72 9.82
N GLU A 175 9.86 -7.62 11.12
CA GLU A 175 9.86 -6.36 11.89
C GLU A 175 11.26 -5.93 12.36
N SER A 176 12.26 -6.81 12.21
CA SER A 176 13.63 -6.50 12.67
C SER A 176 14.19 -5.29 11.92
N GLY A 177 14.57 -4.26 12.67
CA GLY A 177 15.06 -2.99 12.10
C GLY A 177 13.98 -2.12 11.47
N ASN A 178 12.71 -2.56 11.43
CA ASN A 178 11.59 -1.76 10.88
C ASN A 178 10.33 -1.86 11.75
N PRO A 179 10.29 -1.15 12.90
CA PRO A 179 9.14 -1.17 13.80
C PRO A 179 7.85 -0.62 13.17
N GLY A 180 7.94 0.15 12.09
CA GLY A 180 6.80 0.64 11.32
C GLY A 180 5.96 -0.48 10.72
N LEU A 181 6.50 -1.68 10.54
CA LEU A 181 5.76 -2.85 10.07
C LEU A 181 4.86 -3.49 11.14
N ILE A 182 5.07 -3.21 12.44
CA ILE A 182 4.28 -3.81 13.52
C ILE A 182 2.78 -3.50 13.38
N PRO A 183 2.33 -2.24 13.23
CA PRO A 183 0.91 -1.94 13.06
C PRO A 183 0.35 -2.52 11.76
N ARG A 184 1.14 -2.54 10.68
CA ARG A 184 0.75 -3.13 9.41
C ARG A 184 0.53 -4.64 9.53
N ASN A 185 1.48 -5.37 10.09
CA ASN A 185 1.36 -6.82 10.32
C ASN A 185 0.11 -7.18 11.13
N ARG A 186 -0.20 -6.37 12.17
CA ARG A 186 -1.42 -6.56 12.96
C ARG A 186 -2.68 -6.38 12.12
N ALA A 187 -2.70 -5.34 11.29
CA ALA A 187 -3.83 -5.08 10.39
C ALA A 187 -3.98 -6.19 9.34
N ASP A 188 -2.89 -6.62 8.72
CA ASP A 188 -2.90 -7.67 7.68
C ASP A 188 -3.39 -9.02 8.26
N ILE A 189 -2.91 -9.41 9.45
CA ILE A 189 -3.40 -10.59 10.17
C ILE A 189 -4.91 -10.49 10.45
N HIS A 190 -5.37 -9.34 10.92
CA HIS A 190 -6.79 -9.10 11.20
C HIS A 190 -7.64 -9.22 9.93
N LEU A 191 -7.21 -8.60 8.84
CA LEU A 191 -7.85 -8.65 7.54
C LEU A 191 -7.99 -10.09 7.01
N PHE A 192 -6.93 -10.90 7.08
CA PHE A 192 -7.02 -12.31 6.67
C PHE A 192 -7.95 -13.12 7.59
N LYS A 193 -7.97 -12.87 8.89
CA LYS A 193 -8.93 -13.52 9.80
C LYS A 193 -10.38 -13.15 9.48
N ASN A 194 -10.66 -11.88 9.15
CA ASN A 194 -11.96 -11.47 8.67
C ASN A 194 -12.34 -12.21 7.38
N ALA A 195 -11.42 -12.32 6.44
CA ALA A 195 -11.66 -13.05 5.20
C ALA A 195 -12.00 -14.53 5.45
N ALA A 196 -11.33 -15.19 6.39
CA ALA A 196 -11.67 -16.55 6.81
C ALA A 196 -13.09 -16.64 7.41
N ALA A 197 -13.48 -15.68 8.23
CA ALA A 197 -14.83 -15.61 8.79
C ALA A 197 -15.90 -15.36 7.71
N VAL A 198 -15.58 -14.51 6.72
CA VAL A 198 -16.45 -14.25 5.56
C VAL A 198 -16.72 -15.55 4.80
N LEU A 199 -15.69 -16.32 4.46
CA LEU A 199 -15.88 -17.58 3.76
C LEU A 199 -16.67 -18.60 4.58
N ALA A 200 -16.42 -18.68 5.89
CA ALA A 200 -17.14 -19.57 6.77
C ALA A 200 -18.64 -19.20 6.92
N GLY A 201 -18.97 -17.91 6.85
CA GLY A 201 -20.33 -17.40 7.00
C GLY A 201 -21.10 -17.18 5.70
N GLU A 202 -20.48 -17.41 4.56
CA GLU A 202 -21.09 -17.10 3.25
C GLU A 202 -22.29 -18.00 2.93
N ALA A 203 -22.18 -19.29 3.24
CA ALA A 203 -23.25 -20.26 2.98
C ALA A 203 -24.57 -19.89 3.69
N ASP A 204 -24.48 -19.31 4.88
CA ASP A 204 -25.61 -18.90 5.71
C ASP A 204 -25.98 -17.41 5.48
N LYS A 205 -25.34 -16.74 4.51
CA LYS A 205 -25.54 -15.32 4.18
C LYS A 205 -25.26 -14.34 5.32
N TYR A 206 -24.47 -14.74 6.33
CA TYR A 206 -24.06 -13.84 7.39
C TYR A 206 -23.11 -12.75 6.90
N TYR A 207 -22.27 -13.06 5.91
CA TYR A 207 -21.27 -12.17 5.37
C TYR A 207 -21.26 -12.15 3.84
N ASN A 208 -20.72 -11.08 3.27
CA ASN A 208 -20.59 -10.87 1.84
C ASN A 208 -19.14 -10.59 1.46
N ARG A 209 -18.60 -11.28 0.47
CA ARG A 209 -17.23 -11.10 -0.02
C ARG A 209 -16.93 -9.69 -0.56
N ASP A 210 -17.94 -8.97 -1.06
CA ASP A 210 -17.77 -7.62 -1.61
C ASP A 210 -17.66 -6.54 -0.54
N THR A 211 -18.07 -6.86 0.68
CA THR A 211 -18.04 -5.96 1.82
C THR A 211 -16.67 -5.99 2.48
N LEU A 212 -16.07 -4.81 2.69
CA LEU A 212 -14.89 -4.65 3.52
C LEU A 212 -15.32 -4.42 4.96
N TYR A 213 -15.02 -5.38 5.83
CA TYR A 213 -15.43 -5.35 7.24
C TYR A 213 -14.41 -4.67 8.15
N TYR A 214 -13.12 -4.68 7.78
CA TYR A 214 -12.12 -4.00 8.59
C TYR A 214 -12.50 -2.52 8.85
N PRO A 215 -12.38 -1.99 10.10
CA PRO A 215 -11.67 -2.55 11.27
C PRO A 215 -12.53 -3.43 12.21
N LEU A 216 -13.72 -3.84 11.83
CA LEU A 216 -14.53 -4.76 12.63
C LEU A 216 -13.83 -6.12 12.74
N VAL A 217 -13.95 -6.78 13.89
CA VAL A 217 -13.48 -8.14 14.11
C VAL A 217 -14.64 -9.08 13.85
N LEU A 218 -14.55 -9.88 12.79
CA LEU A 218 -15.57 -10.89 12.49
C LEU A 218 -15.32 -12.18 13.25
N LEU A 219 -16.40 -12.80 13.70
CA LEU A 219 -16.37 -14.13 14.30
C LEU A 219 -16.88 -15.16 13.27
N LYS A 220 -16.23 -16.31 13.22
CA LYS A 220 -16.78 -17.43 12.43
C LYS A 220 -18.12 -17.86 13.03
N PRO A 221 -19.14 -18.11 12.19
CA PRO A 221 -20.40 -18.66 12.67
C PRO A 221 -20.16 -19.99 13.41
N ILE A 222 -20.83 -20.15 14.55
CA ILE A 222 -20.81 -21.42 15.27
C ILE A 222 -21.81 -22.34 14.57
N VAL A 223 -21.29 -23.38 13.91
CA VAL A 223 -22.14 -24.44 13.37
C VAL A 223 -22.62 -25.28 14.55
N ILE A 224 -23.86 -25.09 14.98
CA ILE A 224 -24.50 -26.01 15.92
C ILE A 224 -24.93 -27.20 15.10
N THR A 225 -24.13 -28.26 15.14
CA THR A 225 -24.55 -29.58 14.62
C THR A 225 -25.67 -30.11 15.54
N PRO A 226 -26.82 -30.51 14.98
CA PRO A 226 -27.93 -31.05 15.74
C PRO A 226 -27.57 -32.37 16.42
#